data_b9530f12d518ea421aeb3bf2fff50743
#
_entry.id   b9530f12d518ea421aeb3bf2fff50743
#
_cell.length_a   1.000
_cell.length_b   1.000
_cell.length_c   1.000
_cell.angle_alpha   90.00
_cell.angle_beta   90.00
_cell.angle_gamma   90.00
#
_symmetry.space_group_name_H-M   'P 1'
#
loop_
_entity.id
_entity.type
_entity.pdbx_description
1 polymer ?
#
loop_
_entity_poly.entity_id
_entity_poly.type
_entity_poly.pdbx_seq_one_letter_code
_entity_poly.pdbx_strand_id
1 'polypeptide(L)'
;LLRQYWEQNTHIVLVDTGNSYQGLCEMIRHKTQGEDGVYFTYSDESPISFNPFYTTDKVYDVEKRESIKTLLLTLWKKDNEPATRSEEVALSNAVSLFIERIKADDGIVPSFNSFYEYLTTDYSALLREKKVREKDFDLANFLNVLEPYYKGGEYDYLLNSDKQLDLLNARFIVFEIDAIKDHPILFPITTIIIMELFISKMRRLKGVRKVILIEEAWKAIASANMAGYIKYLYKTVRKFFGEAVVVTQEVDDIISSPVVKESIINNSDCKILLDQRKYMNKFDQIQALLGLTDKERGQILSINQSNDATRSYNCLLYTSPS
;
A
#
# COMPACT_ATOMS: atom_id res chain seq x y z
N LEU A 1 4.09 19.92 7.94
CA LEU A 1 5.06 18.86 7.67
C LEU A 1 5.04 18.45 6.19
N LEU A 2 3.94 17.87 5.64
CA LEU A 2 3.89 17.34 4.27
C LEU A 2 4.18 18.39 3.19
N ARG A 3 3.59 19.59 3.32
CA ARG A 3 3.88 20.70 2.41
C ARG A 3 5.36 21.07 2.41
N GLN A 4 6.00 21.15 3.57
CA GLN A 4 7.42 21.46 3.70
C GLN A 4 8.29 20.35 3.06
N TYR A 5 7.91 19.09 3.24
CA TYR A 5 8.58 17.97 2.60
C TYR A 5 8.50 18.05 1.07
N TRP A 6 7.31 18.32 0.54
CA TRP A 6 7.14 18.50 -0.90
C TRP A 6 7.95 19.67 -1.45
N GLU A 7 7.98 20.82 -0.75
CA GLU A 7 8.81 21.99 -1.11
C GLU A 7 10.33 21.66 -1.09
N GLN A 8 10.74 20.63 -0.34
CA GLN A 8 12.11 20.08 -0.31
C GLN A 8 12.34 18.94 -1.32
N ASN A 9 11.52 18.83 -2.35
CA ASN A 9 11.59 17.79 -3.38
C ASN A 9 11.41 16.36 -2.86
N THR A 10 10.72 16.16 -1.73
CA THR A 10 10.38 14.85 -1.22
C THR A 10 9.20 14.27 -2.01
N HIS A 11 9.28 12.99 -2.39
CA HIS A 11 8.15 12.25 -2.92
C HIS A 11 7.27 11.75 -1.77
N ILE A 12 5.98 12.06 -1.84
CA ILE A 12 5.01 11.75 -0.79
C ILE A 12 3.90 10.89 -1.37
N VAL A 13 3.66 9.76 -0.73
CA VAL A 13 2.47 8.93 -0.94
C VAL A 13 1.66 8.97 0.34
N LEU A 14 0.43 9.41 0.25
CA LEU A 14 -0.46 9.60 1.38
C LEU A 14 -1.68 8.69 1.22
N VAL A 15 -2.00 7.96 2.27
CA VAL A 15 -3.24 7.20 2.41
C VAL A 15 -4.10 7.92 3.43
N ASP A 16 -5.22 8.45 2.97
CA ASP A 16 -6.16 9.30 3.73
C ASP A 16 -7.51 8.61 3.91
N THR A 17 -8.15 8.87 5.04
CA THR A 17 -9.51 8.43 5.33
C THR A 17 -10.27 9.60 5.93
N GLY A 18 -10.90 10.44 5.12
CA GLY A 18 -11.67 11.58 5.59
C GLY A 18 -11.47 12.88 4.83
N ASN A 19 -10.92 12.81 3.61
CA ASN A 19 -10.72 13.96 2.71
C ASN A 19 -9.87 15.10 3.29
N SER A 20 -8.97 14.80 4.24
CA SER A 20 -8.21 15.81 4.98
C SER A 20 -7.18 16.54 4.12
N TYR A 21 -6.72 15.92 3.03
CA TYR A 21 -5.60 16.41 2.22
C TYR A 21 -6.00 16.86 0.81
N GLN A 22 -7.29 16.86 0.46
CA GLN A 22 -7.76 17.27 -0.87
C GLN A 22 -7.29 18.69 -1.20
N GLY A 23 -7.55 19.67 -0.32
CA GLY A 23 -7.16 21.06 -0.55
C GLY A 23 -5.65 21.27 -0.71
N LEU A 24 -4.81 20.52 0.03
CA LEU A 24 -3.36 20.56 -0.12
C LEU A 24 -2.95 19.99 -1.48
N CYS A 25 -3.55 18.87 -1.88
CA CYS A 25 -3.29 18.23 -3.15
C CYS A 25 -3.66 19.13 -4.34
N GLU A 26 -4.83 19.78 -4.29
CA GLU A 26 -5.27 20.73 -5.30
C GLU A 26 -4.36 21.95 -5.41
N MET A 27 -3.92 22.51 -4.26
CA MET A 27 -2.96 23.60 -4.24
C MET A 27 -1.64 23.20 -4.92
N ILE A 28 -1.11 22.02 -4.63
CA ILE A 28 0.12 21.50 -5.25
C ILE A 28 -0.09 21.30 -6.76
N ARG A 29 -1.19 20.69 -7.14
CA ARG A 29 -1.56 20.48 -8.55
C ARG A 29 -1.62 21.78 -9.33
N HIS A 30 -2.24 22.79 -8.75
CA HIS A 30 -2.30 24.14 -9.39
C HIS A 30 -0.91 24.75 -9.52
N LYS A 31 -0.05 24.67 -8.50
CA LYS A 31 1.33 25.20 -8.54
C LYS A 31 2.22 24.52 -9.57
N THR A 32 2.01 23.24 -9.84
CA THR A 32 2.84 22.44 -10.74
C THR A 32 2.19 22.23 -12.11
N GLN A 33 1.11 22.93 -12.41
CA GLN A 33 0.37 22.79 -13.68
C GLN A 33 -0.06 21.33 -13.97
N GLY A 34 -0.28 20.54 -12.91
CA GLY A 34 -0.74 19.17 -13.00
C GLY A 34 0.34 18.09 -12.95
N GLU A 35 1.63 18.46 -12.87
CA GLU A 35 2.72 17.49 -12.77
C GLU A 35 2.69 16.73 -11.42
N ASP A 36 2.42 17.44 -10.33
CA ASP A 36 2.23 16.88 -9.00
C ASP A 36 0.76 17.06 -8.54
N GLY A 37 0.43 16.50 -7.39
CA GLY A 37 -0.91 16.63 -6.82
C GLY A 37 -1.91 15.68 -7.48
N VAL A 38 -1.56 14.41 -7.52
CA VAL A 38 -2.46 13.34 -7.99
C VAL A 38 -3.37 12.91 -6.84
N TYR A 39 -4.66 13.03 -7.02
CA TYR A 39 -5.67 12.66 -6.02
C TYR A 39 -6.53 11.51 -6.53
N PHE A 40 -6.48 10.40 -5.85
CA PHE A 40 -7.34 9.26 -6.09
C PHE A 40 -8.45 9.21 -5.04
N THR A 41 -9.67 9.13 -5.48
CA THR A 41 -10.83 8.85 -4.65
C THR A 41 -11.74 7.89 -5.39
N TYR A 42 -12.52 7.13 -4.67
CA TYR A 42 -13.50 6.22 -5.24
C TYR A 42 -14.88 6.89 -5.32
N SER A 43 -15.48 6.83 -6.49
CA SER A 43 -16.91 7.03 -6.68
C SER A 43 -17.40 6.08 -7.76
N ASP A 44 -18.69 5.79 -7.79
CA ASP A 44 -19.28 4.93 -8.82
C ASP A 44 -19.11 5.53 -10.23
N GLU A 45 -19.06 6.88 -10.34
CA GLU A 45 -18.85 7.59 -11.59
C GLU A 45 -17.35 7.64 -12.01
N SER A 46 -16.45 7.54 -11.02
CA SER A 46 -14.99 7.55 -11.23
C SER A 46 -14.32 6.51 -10.34
N PRO A 47 -14.44 5.24 -10.66
CA PRO A 47 -13.84 4.18 -9.87
C PRO A 47 -12.31 4.23 -9.94
N ILE A 48 -11.66 3.78 -8.86
CA ILE A 48 -10.21 3.61 -8.86
C ILE A 48 -9.84 2.52 -9.86
N SER A 49 -8.93 2.85 -10.77
CA SER A 49 -8.50 1.95 -11.83
C SER A 49 -6.98 1.93 -11.94
N PHE A 50 -6.41 0.73 -12.06
CA PHE A 50 -4.97 0.50 -12.15
C PHE A 50 -4.64 -0.45 -13.29
N ASN A 51 -3.35 -0.51 -13.66
CA ASN A 51 -2.84 -1.56 -14.52
C ASN A 51 -1.55 -2.11 -13.91
N PRO A 52 -1.62 -3.26 -13.23
CA PRO A 52 -0.46 -3.86 -12.56
C PRO A 52 0.63 -4.32 -13.53
N PHE A 53 0.28 -4.54 -14.80
CA PHE A 53 1.22 -4.94 -15.86
C PHE A 53 1.87 -3.77 -16.58
N TYR A 54 1.39 -2.53 -16.37
CA TYR A 54 1.98 -1.37 -17.01
C TYR A 54 3.32 -0.98 -16.38
N THR A 55 4.29 -0.67 -17.22
CA THR A 55 5.57 -0.02 -16.88
C THR A 55 5.96 0.96 -17.97
N THR A 56 6.50 2.11 -17.61
CA THR A 56 6.90 3.16 -18.57
C THR A 56 8.04 2.75 -19.49
N ASP A 57 8.90 1.82 -19.03
CA ASP A 57 10.14 1.41 -19.69
C ASP A 57 10.17 -0.09 -20.07
N LYS A 58 9.03 -0.78 -19.95
CA LYS A 58 8.92 -2.24 -20.11
C LYS A 58 9.92 -3.04 -19.25
N VAL A 59 10.40 -2.44 -18.15
CA VAL A 59 11.29 -3.11 -17.21
C VAL A 59 10.47 -3.83 -16.13
N TYR A 60 10.53 -5.14 -16.17
CA TYR A 60 9.91 -6.05 -15.19
C TYR A 60 11.00 -6.68 -14.34
N ASP A 61 11.47 -5.94 -13.33
CA ASP A 61 12.42 -6.44 -12.36
C ASP A 61 11.81 -7.51 -11.44
N VAL A 62 12.61 -8.07 -10.55
CA VAL A 62 12.16 -9.13 -9.63
C VAL A 62 11.01 -8.63 -8.76
N GLU A 63 11.09 -7.38 -8.31
CA GLU A 63 10.09 -6.76 -7.46
C GLU A 63 8.75 -6.60 -8.16
N LYS A 64 8.76 -6.13 -9.42
CA LYS A 64 7.53 -5.97 -10.21
C LYS A 64 6.84 -7.32 -10.43
N ARG A 65 7.61 -8.36 -10.70
CA ARG A 65 7.09 -9.73 -10.86
C ARG A 65 6.49 -10.26 -9.55
N GLU A 66 7.19 -10.07 -8.43
CA GLU A 66 6.70 -10.47 -7.11
C GLU A 66 5.43 -9.70 -6.70
N SER A 67 5.35 -8.42 -7.02
CA SER A 67 4.18 -7.61 -6.76
C SER A 67 2.96 -8.09 -7.56
N ILE A 68 3.11 -8.34 -8.86
CA ILE A 68 2.03 -8.92 -9.69
C ILE A 68 1.59 -10.27 -9.10
N LYS A 69 2.53 -11.14 -8.75
CA LYS A 69 2.23 -12.43 -8.13
C LYS A 69 1.46 -12.27 -6.82
N THR A 70 1.89 -11.36 -5.95
CA THR A 70 1.24 -11.11 -4.66
C THR A 70 -0.18 -10.57 -4.86
N LEU A 71 -0.37 -9.65 -5.79
CA LEU A 71 -1.69 -9.16 -6.14
C LEU A 71 -2.62 -10.31 -6.59
N LEU A 72 -2.15 -11.15 -7.51
CA LEU A 72 -2.92 -12.29 -8.02
C LEU A 72 -3.24 -13.31 -6.91
N LEU A 73 -2.31 -13.55 -5.99
CA LEU A 73 -2.56 -14.39 -4.81
C LEU A 73 -3.62 -13.80 -3.89
N THR A 74 -3.58 -12.48 -3.66
CA THR A 74 -4.58 -11.80 -2.82
C THR A 74 -5.97 -11.81 -3.46
N LEU A 75 -6.06 -11.76 -4.79
CA LEU A 75 -7.33 -11.92 -5.50
C LEU A 75 -7.88 -13.34 -5.40
N TRP A 76 -6.99 -14.33 -5.40
CA TRP A 76 -7.37 -15.75 -5.45
C TRP A 76 -7.63 -16.36 -4.08
N LYS A 77 -6.75 -16.09 -3.10
CA LYS A 77 -6.76 -16.73 -1.78
C LYS A 77 -7.39 -15.82 -0.71
N LYS A 78 -8.10 -16.42 0.22
CA LYS A 78 -8.58 -15.72 1.42
C LYS A 78 -7.44 -15.55 2.44
N ASP A 79 -7.56 -14.61 3.37
CA ASP A 79 -6.53 -14.34 4.39
C ASP A 79 -6.15 -15.57 5.24
N ASN A 80 -7.06 -16.50 5.43
CA ASN A 80 -6.86 -17.75 6.19
C ASN A 80 -6.50 -18.96 5.32
N GLU A 81 -6.29 -18.78 4.02
CA GLU A 81 -5.97 -19.83 3.06
C GLU A 81 -4.60 -19.53 2.40
N PRO A 82 -3.48 -19.95 3.02
CA PRO A 82 -2.16 -19.71 2.42
C PRO A 82 -1.99 -20.50 1.13
N ALA A 83 -1.34 -19.87 0.15
CA ALA A 83 -0.97 -20.55 -1.08
C ALA A 83 0.05 -21.66 -0.78
N THR A 84 -0.09 -22.78 -1.45
CA THR A 84 0.91 -23.84 -1.42
C THR A 84 2.13 -23.45 -2.24
N ARG A 85 3.28 -24.07 -1.96
CA ARG A 85 4.50 -23.85 -2.75
C ARG A 85 4.32 -24.16 -4.24
N SER A 86 3.52 -25.15 -4.58
CA SER A 86 3.24 -25.51 -5.98
C SER A 86 2.44 -24.41 -6.69
N GLU A 87 1.45 -23.85 -6.03
CA GLU A 87 0.66 -22.72 -6.53
C GLU A 87 1.51 -21.47 -6.73
N GLU A 88 2.36 -21.13 -5.75
CA GLU A 88 3.28 -19.99 -5.86
C GLU A 88 4.25 -20.14 -7.04
N VAL A 89 4.81 -21.35 -7.25
CA VAL A 89 5.72 -21.64 -8.36
C VAL A 89 4.99 -21.57 -9.70
N ALA A 90 3.79 -22.15 -9.79
CA ALA A 90 2.99 -22.10 -11.01
C ALA A 90 2.64 -20.66 -11.39
N LEU A 91 2.24 -19.85 -10.41
CA LEU A 91 1.90 -18.44 -10.63
C LEU A 91 3.12 -17.59 -10.99
N SER A 92 4.27 -17.82 -10.33
CA SER A 92 5.54 -17.17 -10.70
C SER A 92 5.95 -17.48 -12.13
N ASN A 93 5.77 -18.73 -12.56
CA ASN A 93 6.03 -19.14 -13.94
C ASN A 93 5.06 -18.48 -14.93
N ALA A 94 3.76 -18.43 -14.61
CA ALA A 94 2.77 -17.78 -15.45
C ALA A 94 3.11 -16.30 -15.67
N VAL A 95 3.39 -15.56 -14.61
CA VAL A 95 3.77 -14.14 -14.67
C VAL A 95 5.07 -13.95 -15.48
N SER A 96 6.09 -14.78 -15.22
CA SER A 96 7.38 -14.65 -15.92
C SER A 96 7.26 -14.92 -17.41
N LEU A 97 6.57 -15.99 -17.81
CA LEU A 97 6.39 -16.34 -19.22
C LEU A 97 5.50 -15.32 -19.96
N PHE A 98 4.47 -14.78 -19.31
CA PHE A 98 3.67 -13.71 -19.88
C PHE A 98 4.52 -12.44 -20.12
N ILE A 99 5.38 -12.08 -19.18
CA ILE A 99 6.30 -10.95 -19.33
C ILE A 99 7.27 -11.16 -20.50
N GLU A 100 7.82 -12.36 -20.66
CA GLU A 100 8.68 -12.67 -21.82
C GLU A 100 7.90 -12.56 -23.13
N ARG A 101 6.63 -12.94 -23.14
CA ARG A 101 5.75 -12.76 -24.31
C ARG A 101 5.51 -11.29 -24.65
N ILE A 102 5.22 -10.44 -23.64
CA ILE A 102 5.07 -8.99 -23.83
C ILE A 102 6.35 -8.37 -24.39
N LYS A 103 7.52 -8.84 -23.99
CA LYS A 103 8.80 -8.36 -24.50
C LYS A 103 9.08 -8.81 -25.93
N ALA A 104 8.59 -9.96 -26.32
CA ALA A 104 8.79 -10.54 -27.64
C ALA A 104 7.81 -9.99 -28.69
N ASP A 105 6.64 -9.53 -28.30
CA ASP A 105 5.59 -9.06 -29.18
C ASP A 105 5.05 -7.70 -28.73
N ASP A 106 5.41 -6.65 -29.46
CA ASP A 106 4.94 -5.28 -29.21
C ASP A 106 3.45 -5.07 -29.48
N GLY A 107 2.79 -5.99 -30.15
CA GLY A 107 1.34 -5.95 -30.39
C GLY A 107 0.52 -6.30 -29.17
N ILE A 108 1.14 -6.88 -28.12
CA ILE A 108 0.43 -7.23 -26.87
C ILE A 108 0.41 -6.01 -25.96
N VAL A 109 -0.78 -5.53 -25.65
CA VAL A 109 -0.98 -4.47 -24.66
C VAL A 109 -0.89 -5.10 -23.26
N PRO A 110 0.11 -4.72 -22.41
CA PRO A 110 0.22 -5.25 -21.07
C PRO A 110 -0.97 -4.84 -20.21
N SER A 111 -1.81 -5.80 -19.84
CA SER A 111 -2.99 -5.59 -18.99
C SER A 111 -3.40 -6.88 -18.29
N PHE A 112 -4.29 -6.78 -17.31
CA PHE A 112 -4.88 -7.97 -16.70
C PHE A 112 -5.69 -8.78 -17.72
N ASN A 113 -6.40 -8.13 -18.64
CA ASN A 113 -7.14 -8.81 -19.69
C ASN A 113 -6.24 -9.68 -20.58
N SER A 114 -5.13 -9.14 -21.07
CA SER A 114 -4.19 -9.91 -21.89
C SER A 114 -3.50 -11.04 -21.11
N PHE A 115 -3.27 -10.85 -19.80
CA PHE A 115 -2.77 -11.91 -18.94
C PHE A 115 -3.81 -13.03 -18.74
N TYR A 116 -5.07 -12.67 -18.53
CA TYR A 116 -6.16 -13.65 -18.38
C TYR A 116 -6.33 -14.48 -19.67
N GLU A 117 -6.32 -13.83 -20.83
CA GLU A 117 -6.38 -14.49 -22.14
C GLU A 117 -5.17 -15.44 -22.35
N TYR A 118 -3.97 -15.01 -21.96
CA TYR A 118 -2.80 -15.87 -21.97
C TYR A 118 -2.96 -17.11 -21.09
N LEU A 119 -3.52 -16.97 -19.90
CA LEU A 119 -3.78 -18.10 -18.99
C LEU A 119 -4.76 -19.11 -19.61
N THR A 120 -5.81 -18.64 -20.26
CA THR A 120 -6.84 -19.50 -20.86
C THR A 120 -6.33 -20.24 -22.10
N THR A 121 -5.34 -19.70 -22.79
CA THR A 121 -4.80 -20.24 -24.05
C THR A 121 -3.45 -20.92 -23.86
N ASP A 122 -2.37 -20.17 -23.95
CA ASP A 122 -1.00 -20.71 -24.03
C ASP A 122 -0.55 -21.35 -22.73
N TYR A 123 -0.86 -20.71 -21.59
CA TYR A 123 -0.44 -21.27 -20.30
C TYR A 123 -1.21 -22.55 -19.96
N SER A 124 -2.49 -22.62 -20.29
CA SER A 124 -3.31 -23.84 -20.18
C SER A 124 -2.72 -24.99 -21.00
N ALA A 125 -2.29 -24.72 -22.24
CA ALA A 125 -1.63 -25.71 -23.10
C ALA A 125 -0.30 -26.20 -22.49
N LEU A 126 0.51 -25.26 -21.97
CA LEU A 126 1.78 -25.56 -21.32
C LEU A 126 1.63 -26.44 -20.07
N LEU A 127 0.62 -26.17 -19.23
CA LEU A 127 0.35 -26.99 -18.05
C LEU A 127 -0.03 -28.43 -18.41
N ARG A 128 -0.81 -28.60 -19.49
CA ARG A 128 -1.16 -29.93 -20.03
C ARG A 128 0.07 -30.67 -20.56
N GLU A 129 0.92 -29.99 -21.32
CA GLU A 129 2.18 -30.54 -21.83
C GLU A 129 3.10 -30.99 -20.69
N LYS A 130 3.27 -30.13 -19.66
CA LYS A 130 4.08 -30.44 -18.47
C LYS A 130 3.41 -31.43 -17.51
N LYS A 131 2.18 -31.88 -17.79
CA LYS A 131 1.39 -32.79 -16.94
C LYS A 131 1.27 -32.30 -15.50
N VAL A 132 1.12 -30.98 -15.30
CA VAL A 132 0.84 -30.41 -13.98
C VAL A 132 -0.54 -30.87 -13.54
N ARG A 133 -0.60 -31.43 -12.33
CA ARG A 133 -1.87 -31.98 -11.81
C ARG A 133 -2.69 -30.86 -11.22
N GLU A 134 -4.01 -30.96 -11.33
CA GLU A 134 -4.97 -30.01 -10.76
C GLU A 134 -4.73 -29.77 -9.26
N LYS A 135 -4.43 -30.80 -8.48
CA LYS A 135 -4.09 -30.67 -7.06
C LYS A 135 -2.81 -29.85 -6.77
N ASP A 136 -1.92 -29.70 -7.75
CA ASP A 136 -0.69 -28.94 -7.62
C ASP A 136 -0.90 -27.47 -8.05
N PHE A 137 -1.80 -27.24 -9.04
CA PHE A 137 -2.29 -25.93 -9.44
C PHE A 137 -3.61 -26.06 -10.19
N ASP A 138 -4.70 -25.65 -9.55
CA ASP A 138 -6.05 -25.64 -10.12
C ASP A 138 -6.26 -24.35 -10.94
N LEU A 139 -5.88 -24.42 -12.22
CA LEU A 139 -6.04 -23.31 -13.15
C LEU A 139 -7.53 -22.97 -13.36
N ALA A 140 -8.42 -23.94 -13.34
CA ALA A 140 -9.86 -23.70 -13.56
C ALA A 140 -10.46 -22.89 -12.39
N ASN A 141 -10.13 -23.27 -11.15
CA ASN A 141 -10.52 -22.49 -9.97
C ASN A 141 -9.90 -21.10 -10.00
N PHE A 142 -8.61 -20.98 -10.33
CA PHE A 142 -7.92 -19.70 -10.43
C PHE A 142 -8.60 -18.76 -11.42
N LEU A 143 -8.90 -19.23 -12.62
CA LEU A 143 -9.60 -18.45 -13.65
C LEU A 143 -11.03 -18.06 -13.22
N ASN A 144 -11.76 -18.97 -12.61
CA ASN A 144 -13.11 -18.69 -12.13
C ASN A 144 -13.15 -17.58 -11.06
N VAL A 145 -12.18 -17.59 -10.14
CA VAL A 145 -12.09 -16.54 -9.11
C VAL A 145 -11.65 -15.20 -9.70
N LEU A 146 -10.85 -15.20 -10.76
CA LEU A 146 -10.37 -13.98 -11.42
C LEU A 146 -11.32 -13.44 -12.50
N GLU A 147 -12.34 -14.20 -12.90
CA GLU A 147 -13.31 -13.81 -13.95
C GLU A 147 -13.96 -12.44 -13.70
N PRO A 148 -14.36 -12.06 -12.46
CA PRO A 148 -14.93 -10.74 -12.18
C PRO A 148 -14.06 -9.55 -12.55
N TYR A 149 -12.74 -9.74 -12.65
CA TYR A 149 -11.76 -8.70 -13.02
C TYR A 149 -11.42 -8.68 -14.51
N TYR A 150 -11.88 -9.69 -15.24
CA TYR A 150 -11.71 -9.78 -16.69
C TYR A 150 -12.80 -9.00 -17.40
N LYS A 151 -12.56 -8.67 -18.65
CA LYS A 151 -13.40 -7.88 -19.56
C LYS A 151 -14.89 -8.25 -19.47
N GLY A 152 -15.72 -7.27 -19.08
CA GLY A 152 -17.15 -7.42 -18.88
C GLY A 152 -17.56 -7.98 -17.51
N GLY A 153 -16.61 -8.27 -16.61
CA GLY A 153 -16.86 -8.61 -15.21
C GLY A 153 -17.15 -7.37 -14.35
N GLU A 154 -17.63 -7.59 -13.14
CA GLU A 154 -18.06 -6.53 -12.21
C GLU A 154 -16.92 -5.56 -11.85
N TYR A 155 -15.66 -6.05 -11.80
CA TYR A 155 -14.46 -5.29 -11.44
C TYR A 155 -13.47 -5.16 -12.60
N ASP A 156 -13.91 -5.24 -13.85
CA ASP A 156 -13.04 -5.19 -15.03
C ASP A 156 -12.24 -3.87 -15.12
N TYR A 157 -12.83 -2.77 -14.64
CA TYR A 157 -12.17 -1.46 -14.57
C TYR A 157 -10.97 -1.42 -13.63
N LEU A 158 -10.95 -2.29 -12.59
CA LEU A 158 -10.02 -2.16 -11.48
C LEU A 158 -8.57 -2.42 -11.88
N LEU A 159 -8.33 -3.41 -12.76
CA LEU A 159 -6.99 -3.88 -13.13
C LEU A 159 -6.62 -3.64 -14.61
N ASN A 160 -7.46 -2.93 -15.34
CA ASN A 160 -7.31 -2.71 -16.79
C ASN A 160 -7.30 -1.23 -17.17
N SER A 161 -6.73 -0.38 -16.31
CA SER A 161 -6.63 1.06 -16.59
C SER A 161 -5.86 1.32 -17.88
N ASP A 162 -6.42 2.14 -18.75
CA ASP A 162 -5.76 2.72 -19.93
C ASP A 162 -5.01 4.01 -19.59
N LYS A 163 -5.24 4.58 -18.41
CA LYS A 163 -4.56 5.79 -17.93
C LYS A 163 -3.12 5.48 -17.56
N GLN A 164 -2.20 5.95 -18.40
CA GLN A 164 -0.75 5.85 -18.17
C GLN A 164 -0.29 7.01 -17.27
N LEU A 165 -0.71 7.02 -16.00
CA LEU A 165 -0.25 8.00 -15.04
C LEU A 165 1.19 7.70 -14.62
N ASP A 166 2.08 8.66 -14.78
CA ASP A 166 3.47 8.55 -14.31
C ASP A 166 3.52 8.76 -12.78
N LEU A 167 2.97 7.80 -12.05
CA LEU A 167 2.96 7.83 -10.60
C LEU A 167 4.36 7.67 -10.00
N LEU A 168 5.32 7.15 -10.76
CA LEU A 168 6.70 7.03 -10.30
C LEU A 168 7.32 8.41 -10.07
N ASN A 169 7.14 9.34 -11.00
CA ASN A 169 7.74 10.67 -10.97
C ASN A 169 6.86 11.71 -10.26
N ALA A 170 5.54 11.54 -10.17
CA ALA A 170 4.68 12.43 -9.39
C ALA A 170 5.11 12.50 -7.93
N ARG A 171 5.38 13.71 -7.40
CA ARG A 171 5.96 13.89 -6.06
C ARG A 171 4.93 13.95 -4.93
N PHE A 172 3.68 14.20 -5.23
CA PHE A 172 2.61 14.25 -4.23
C PHE A 172 1.40 13.47 -4.71
N ILE A 173 1.12 12.35 -4.06
CA ILE A 173 0.03 11.44 -4.43
C ILE A 173 -0.79 11.15 -3.18
N VAL A 174 -2.09 11.34 -3.29
CA VAL A 174 -3.07 11.07 -2.23
C VAL A 174 -4.01 9.96 -2.70
N PHE A 175 -4.18 8.95 -1.88
CA PHE A 175 -5.21 7.91 -2.01
C PHE A 175 -6.24 8.11 -0.90
N GLU A 176 -7.39 8.65 -1.25
CA GLU A 176 -8.54 8.75 -0.38
C GLU A 176 -9.33 7.44 -0.44
N ILE A 177 -9.34 6.69 0.65
CA ILE A 177 -9.88 5.34 0.70
C ILE A 177 -11.10 5.18 1.62
N ASP A 178 -11.64 6.27 2.16
CA ASP A 178 -12.77 6.21 3.11
C ASP A 178 -13.98 5.47 2.52
N ALA A 179 -14.32 5.77 1.26
CA ALA A 179 -15.45 5.14 0.56
C ALA A 179 -15.30 3.62 0.39
N ILE A 180 -14.08 3.10 0.38
CA ILE A 180 -13.80 1.66 0.15
C ILE A 180 -13.23 0.94 1.39
N LYS A 181 -13.01 1.63 2.50
CA LYS A 181 -12.33 1.07 3.70
C LYS A 181 -12.98 -0.19 4.27
N ASP A 182 -14.28 -0.37 4.08
CA ASP A 182 -15.05 -1.54 4.51
C ASP A 182 -15.37 -2.50 3.36
N HIS A 183 -14.92 -2.21 2.13
CA HIS A 183 -15.20 -3.04 0.97
C HIS A 183 -14.23 -4.23 0.91
N PRO A 184 -14.74 -5.49 0.95
CA PRO A 184 -13.90 -6.67 1.15
C PRO A 184 -12.94 -6.97 -0.02
N ILE A 185 -13.21 -6.42 -1.21
CA ILE A 185 -12.41 -6.62 -2.42
C ILE A 185 -11.56 -5.39 -2.74
N LEU A 186 -12.19 -4.21 -2.85
CA LEU A 186 -11.51 -3.00 -3.31
C LEU A 186 -10.42 -2.53 -2.35
N PHE A 187 -10.67 -2.62 -1.05
CA PHE A 187 -9.74 -2.13 -0.04
C PHE A 187 -8.41 -2.89 -0.01
N PRO A 188 -8.37 -4.24 0.08
CA PRO A 188 -7.13 -4.99 0.04
C PRO A 188 -6.33 -4.76 -1.24
N ILE A 189 -7.01 -4.75 -2.40
CA ILE A 189 -6.36 -4.56 -3.70
C ILE A 189 -5.74 -3.16 -3.81
N THR A 190 -6.50 -2.12 -3.49
CA THR A 190 -6.02 -0.74 -3.53
C THR A 190 -4.82 -0.56 -2.61
N THR A 191 -4.86 -1.17 -1.43
CA THR A 191 -3.76 -1.07 -0.47
C THR A 191 -2.48 -1.73 -0.97
N ILE A 192 -2.57 -2.90 -1.62
CA ILE A 192 -1.41 -3.55 -2.25
C ILE A 192 -0.82 -2.66 -3.35
N ILE A 193 -1.65 -2.05 -4.18
CA ILE A 193 -1.22 -1.17 -5.26
C ILE A 193 -0.49 0.07 -4.70
N ILE A 194 -1.00 0.66 -3.62
CA ILE A 194 -0.35 1.77 -2.94
C ILE A 194 1.03 1.37 -2.40
N MET A 195 1.10 0.21 -1.75
CA MET A 195 2.37 -0.30 -1.21
C MET A 195 3.37 -0.62 -2.31
N GLU A 196 2.92 -1.23 -3.40
CA GLU A 196 3.74 -1.48 -4.58
C GLU A 196 4.30 -0.19 -5.18
N LEU A 197 3.46 0.81 -5.36
CA LEU A 197 3.88 2.12 -5.85
C LEU A 197 4.98 2.71 -4.97
N PHE A 198 4.82 2.67 -3.66
CA PHE A 198 5.81 3.21 -2.75
C PHE A 198 7.12 2.42 -2.76
N ILE A 199 7.06 1.09 -2.78
CA ILE A 199 8.24 0.23 -2.91
C ILE A 199 8.97 0.51 -4.23
N SER A 200 8.24 0.67 -5.33
CA SER A 200 8.81 1.05 -6.63
C SER A 200 9.53 2.40 -6.55
N LYS A 201 8.92 3.42 -5.93
CA LYS A 201 9.58 4.72 -5.69
C LYS A 201 10.85 4.55 -4.84
N MET A 202 10.80 3.77 -3.77
CA MET A 202 11.97 3.53 -2.92
C MET A 202 13.16 3.00 -3.70
N ARG A 203 12.94 2.03 -4.57
CA ARG A 203 14.01 1.32 -5.27
C ARG A 203 14.53 2.05 -6.50
N ARG A 204 13.64 2.69 -7.25
CA ARG A 204 13.98 3.31 -8.53
C ARG A 204 14.47 4.75 -8.38
N LEU A 205 13.96 5.53 -7.44
CA LEU A 205 14.35 6.92 -7.21
C LEU A 205 15.52 7.01 -6.22
N LYS A 206 16.74 6.79 -6.71
CA LYS A 206 17.95 6.85 -5.86
C LYS A 206 18.29 8.29 -5.49
N GLY A 207 18.73 8.51 -4.23
CA GLY A 207 19.14 9.83 -3.75
C GLY A 207 17.99 10.83 -3.50
N VAL A 208 16.76 10.41 -3.69
CA VAL A 208 15.57 11.23 -3.46
C VAL A 208 14.89 10.79 -2.18
N ARG A 209 14.47 11.73 -1.32
CA ARG A 209 13.69 11.44 -0.12
C ARG A 209 12.26 11.03 -0.47
N LYS A 210 11.73 10.03 0.20
CA LYS A 210 10.38 9.54 0.00
C LYS A 210 9.70 9.35 1.34
N VAL A 211 8.40 9.66 1.40
CA VAL A 211 7.58 9.47 2.59
C VAL A 211 6.30 8.74 2.18
N ILE A 212 5.96 7.68 2.91
CA ILE A 212 4.59 7.18 2.94
C ILE A 212 3.97 7.54 4.28
N LEU A 213 2.81 8.19 4.24
CA LEU A 213 2.01 8.47 5.42
C LEU A 213 0.68 7.72 5.30
N ILE A 214 0.35 6.96 6.33
CA ILE A 214 -0.84 6.11 6.36
C ILE A 214 -1.67 6.54 7.56
N GLU A 215 -2.85 7.11 7.28
CA GLU A 215 -3.83 7.47 8.31
C GLU A 215 -4.84 6.35 8.50
N GLU A 216 -5.20 6.07 9.74
CA GLU A 216 -6.25 5.12 10.16
C GLU A 216 -6.16 3.72 9.49
N ALA A 217 -4.97 3.33 9.03
CA ALA A 217 -4.77 2.14 8.21
C ALA A 217 -4.89 0.80 8.98
N TRP A 218 -5.40 0.82 10.20
CA TRP A 218 -5.47 -0.32 11.10
C TRP A 218 -6.28 -1.47 10.53
N LYS A 219 -7.35 -1.16 9.79
CA LYS A 219 -8.15 -2.16 9.09
C LYS A 219 -7.33 -2.88 8.01
N ALA A 220 -6.49 -2.13 7.28
CA ALA A 220 -5.60 -2.70 6.28
C ALA A 220 -4.51 -3.57 6.91
N ILE A 221 -3.91 -3.10 8.01
CA ILE A 221 -2.84 -3.81 8.73
C ILE A 221 -3.36 -5.11 9.37
N ALA A 222 -4.66 -5.21 9.63
CA ALA A 222 -5.26 -6.41 10.18
C ALA A 222 -5.17 -7.63 9.23
N SER A 223 -5.02 -7.43 7.91
CA SER A 223 -4.82 -8.55 6.99
C SER A 223 -3.38 -9.07 7.05
N ALA A 224 -3.21 -10.40 6.98
CA ALA A 224 -1.90 -11.05 7.08
C ALA A 224 -0.95 -10.61 5.95
N ASN A 225 -1.48 -10.39 4.74
CA ASN A 225 -0.71 -9.93 3.59
C ASN A 225 -0.17 -8.52 3.81
N MET A 226 -1.00 -7.60 4.28
CA MET A 226 -0.59 -6.23 4.59
C MET A 226 0.39 -6.16 5.74
N ALA A 227 0.22 -6.99 6.75
CA ALA A 227 1.16 -7.11 7.85
C ALA A 227 2.59 -7.40 7.37
N GLY A 228 2.73 -8.28 6.38
CA GLY A 228 4.01 -8.59 5.73
C GLY A 228 4.63 -7.38 5.04
N TYR A 229 3.84 -6.60 4.29
CA TYR A 229 4.30 -5.37 3.64
C TYR A 229 4.73 -4.30 4.64
N ILE A 230 3.95 -4.03 5.67
CA ILE A 230 4.29 -3.05 6.72
C ILE A 230 5.58 -3.46 7.42
N LYS A 231 5.72 -4.74 7.77
CA LYS A 231 6.96 -5.27 8.37
C LYS A 231 8.18 -5.07 7.46
N TYR A 232 8.03 -5.35 6.17
CA TYR A 232 9.08 -5.12 5.19
C TYR A 232 9.42 -3.62 5.10
N LEU A 233 8.40 -2.78 5.00
CA LEU A 233 8.54 -1.32 4.88
C LEU A 233 9.34 -0.75 6.06
N TYR A 234 8.92 -1.00 7.29
CA TYR A 234 9.59 -0.48 8.48
C TYR A 234 11.03 -0.99 8.67
N LYS A 235 11.34 -2.20 8.19
CA LYS A 235 12.71 -2.74 8.22
C LYS A 235 13.63 -2.17 7.14
N THR A 236 13.08 -1.68 6.03
CA THR A 236 13.89 -1.41 4.84
C THR A 236 13.87 0.04 4.38
N VAL A 237 12.82 0.80 4.71
CA VAL A 237 12.59 2.16 4.19
C VAL A 237 13.79 3.09 4.34
N ARG A 238 14.49 3.04 5.47
CA ARG A 238 15.70 3.85 5.73
C ARG A 238 16.85 3.60 4.73
N LYS A 239 17.02 2.34 4.30
CA LYS A 239 18.07 1.97 3.33
C LYS A 239 17.87 2.62 1.97
N PHE A 240 16.66 3.06 1.69
CA PHE A 240 16.27 3.68 0.43
C PHE A 240 16.01 5.19 0.55
N PHE A 241 16.49 5.81 1.60
CA PHE A 241 16.26 7.22 1.89
C PHE A 241 14.76 7.56 1.95
N GLY A 242 14.02 6.72 2.67
CA GLY A 242 12.59 6.82 2.84
C GLY A 242 12.15 6.86 4.29
N GLU A 243 10.94 7.32 4.53
CA GLU A 243 10.25 7.37 5.81
C GLU A 243 8.88 6.70 5.70
N ALA A 244 8.53 5.94 6.72
CA ALA A 244 7.18 5.40 6.89
C ALA A 244 6.56 6.04 8.14
N VAL A 245 5.44 6.69 7.95
CA VAL A 245 4.69 7.37 9.02
C VAL A 245 3.32 6.74 9.12
N VAL A 246 2.93 6.35 10.32
CA VAL A 246 1.59 5.85 10.63
C VAL A 246 0.97 6.76 11.66
N VAL A 247 -0.26 7.17 11.40
CA VAL A 247 -1.06 8.02 12.29
C VAL A 247 -2.26 7.24 12.77
N THR A 248 -2.56 7.31 14.06
CA THR A 248 -3.77 6.74 14.63
C THR A 248 -4.38 7.63 15.68
N GLN A 249 -5.69 7.56 15.79
CA GLN A 249 -6.48 8.17 16.86
C GLN A 249 -6.89 7.14 17.91
N GLU A 250 -6.80 5.85 17.63
CA GLU A 250 -7.26 4.78 18.52
C GLU A 250 -6.07 3.97 19.06
N VAL A 251 -5.86 4.07 20.36
CA VAL A 251 -4.78 3.35 21.06
C VAL A 251 -5.04 1.85 21.09
N ASP A 252 -6.30 1.44 21.16
CA ASP A 252 -6.69 0.03 21.20
C ASP A 252 -6.22 -0.72 19.94
N ASP A 253 -6.20 -0.06 18.79
CA ASP A 253 -5.69 -0.63 17.53
C ASP A 253 -4.20 -0.96 17.62
N ILE A 254 -3.45 -0.11 18.31
CA ILE A 254 -2.01 -0.33 18.54
C ILE A 254 -1.78 -1.49 19.50
N ILE A 255 -2.57 -1.58 20.56
CA ILE A 255 -2.39 -2.56 21.62
C ILE A 255 -2.83 -3.96 21.18
N SER A 256 -3.91 -4.05 20.40
CA SER A 256 -4.55 -5.32 20.03
C SER A 256 -3.82 -6.09 18.91
N SER A 257 -3.03 -5.40 18.08
CA SER A 257 -2.34 -6.03 16.96
C SER A 257 -0.88 -6.39 17.28
N PRO A 258 -0.52 -7.69 17.34
CA PRO A 258 0.87 -8.12 17.52
C PRO A 258 1.79 -7.58 16.41
N VAL A 259 1.29 -7.48 15.19
CA VAL A 259 2.05 -6.99 14.02
C VAL A 259 2.41 -5.52 14.18
N VAL A 260 1.48 -4.71 14.66
CA VAL A 260 1.73 -3.28 14.94
C VAL A 260 2.80 -3.14 16.01
N LYS A 261 2.67 -3.86 17.11
CA LYS A 261 3.62 -3.84 18.20
C LYS A 261 5.03 -4.22 17.74
N GLU A 262 5.17 -5.37 17.10
CA GLU A 262 6.49 -5.89 16.72
C GLU A 262 7.10 -5.18 15.51
N SER A 263 6.29 -4.72 14.58
CA SER A 263 6.81 -4.18 13.32
C SER A 263 6.85 -2.67 13.29
N ILE A 264 5.87 -1.97 13.82
CA ILE A 264 5.80 -0.51 13.80
C ILE A 264 6.52 0.06 15.02
N ILE A 265 6.06 -0.28 16.22
CA ILE A 265 6.56 0.35 17.45
C ILE A 265 8.04 0.08 17.67
N ASN A 266 8.47 -1.17 17.50
CA ASN A 266 9.87 -1.56 17.72
C ASN A 266 10.84 -1.04 16.65
N ASN A 267 10.35 -0.71 15.45
CA ASN A 267 11.18 -0.18 14.37
C ASN A 267 10.96 1.32 14.11
N SER A 268 10.11 1.99 14.88
CA SER A 268 9.93 3.45 14.79
C SER A 268 10.99 4.17 15.57
N ASP A 269 11.85 4.93 14.86
CA ASP A 269 12.88 5.76 15.47
C ASP A 269 12.30 7.00 16.17
N CYS A 270 11.12 7.45 15.74
CA CYS A 270 10.44 8.63 16.27
C CYS A 270 8.98 8.30 16.58
N LYS A 271 8.54 8.70 17.76
CA LYS A 271 7.15 8.58 18.22
C LYS A 271 6.65 9.95 18.66
N ILE A 272 5.56 10.41 18.06
CA ILE A 272 4.97 11.73 18.33
C ILE A 272 3.65 11.51 19.07
N LEU A 273 3.58 11.97 20.30
CA LEU A 273 2.38 11.87 21.13
C LEU A 273 1.76 13.27 21.29
N LEU A 274 0.50 13.38 20.94
CA LEU A 274 -0.30 14.57 21.17
C LEU A 274 -1.07 14.43 22.49
N ASP A 275 -2.15 15.19 22.70
CA ASP A 275 -2.99 15.11 23.90
C ASP A 275 -3.54 13.69 24.13
N GLN A 276 -3.15 13.05 25.21
CA GLN A 276 -3.52 11.67 25.57
C GLN A 276 -4.52 11.59 26.72
N ARG A 277 -5.11 12.70 27.17
CA ARG A 277 -6.03 12.73 28.31
C ARG A 277 -7.27 11.85 28.11
N LYS A 278 -7.73 11.68 26.87
CA LYS A 278 -8.82 10.75 26.50
C LYS A 278 -8.52 9.30 26.96
N TYR A 279 -7.25 8.92 27.01
CA TYR A 279 -6.80 7.56 27.27
C TYR A 279 -6.18 7.39 28.67
N MET A 280 -6.42 8.30 29.61
CA MET A 280 -5.84 8.29 30.95
C MET A 280 -6.06 6.96 31.69
N ASN A 281 -7.23 6.37 31.53
CA ASN A 281 -7.58 5.08 32.18
C ASN A 281 -6.84 3.85 31.58
N LYS A 282 -6.30 3.99 30.38
CA LYS A 282 -5.56 2.92 29.68
C LYS A 282 -4.08 3.26 29.52
N PHE A 283 -3.63 4.37 30.09
CA PHE A 283 -2.29 4.90 29.85
C PHE A 283 -1.18 3.98 30.36
N ASP A 284 -1.44 3.15 31.37
CA ASP A 284 -0.48 2.13 31.85
C ASP A 284 -0.10 1.14 30.72
N GLN A 285 -1.04 0.78 29.87
CA GLN A 285 -0.78 -0.08 28.71
C GLN A 285 0.04 0.65 27.64
N ILE A 286 -0.24 1.92 27.39
CA ILE A 286 0.54 2.78 26.48
C ILE A 286 1.97 2.94 26.99
N GLN A 287 2.12 3.22 28.29
CA GLN A 287 3.42 3.37 28.95
C GLN A 287 4.26 2.10 28.79
N ALA A 288 3.67 0.93 29.06
CA ALA A 288 4.36 -0.35 28.93
C ALA A 288 4.72 -0.66 27.44
N LEU A 289 3.79 -0.36 26.53
CA LEU A 289 3.96 -0.60 25.09
C LEU A 289 5.09 0.24 24.49
N LEU A 290 5.18 1.51 24.88
CA LEU A 290 6.17 2.45 24.36
C LEU A 290 7.47 2.47 25.18
N GLY A 291 7.51 1.77 26.33
CA GLY A 291 8.66 1.74 27.24
C GLY A 291 8.91 3.09 27.92
N LEU A 292 7.85 3.85 28.25
CA LEU A 292 7.96 5.17 28.84
C LEU A 292 8.28 5.10 30.34
N THR A 293 9.10 6.06 30.79
CA THR A 293 9.34 6.28 32.21
C THR A 293 8.17 7.01 32.89
N ASP A 294 8.09 6.98 34.21
CA ASP A 294 7.06 7.72 34.95
C ASP A 294 7.13 9.23 34.73
N LYS A 295 8.34 9.74 34.52
CA LYS A 295 8.58 11.15 34.20
C LYS A 295 7.96 11.52 32.83
N GLU A 296 8.22 10.71 31.81
CA GLU A 296 7.65 10.89 30.46
C GLU A 296 6.15 10.74 30.47
N ARG A 297 5.60 9.77 31.24
CA ARG A 297 4.16 9.66 31.50
C ARG A 297 3.57 10.96 32.03
N GLY A 298 4.17 11.53 33.06
CA GLY A 298 3.72 12.81 33.64
C GLY A 298 3.74 13.95 32.62
N GLN A 299 4.78 14.01 31.82
CA GLN A 299 4.91 15.02 30.75
C GLN A 299 3.82 14.85 29.69
N ILE A 300 3.59 13.62 29.19
CA ILE A 300 2.57 13.34 28.17
C ILE A 300 1.17 13.68 28.68
N LEU A 301 0.83 13.28 29.90
CA LEU A 301 -0.49 13.54 30.47
C LEU A 301 -0.70 15.03 30.80
N SER A 302 0.35 15.82 30.86
CA SER A 302 0.28 17.28 31.02
C SER A 302 0.04 18.03 29.69
N ILE A 303 0.15 17.36 28.55
CA ILE A 303 -0.08 17.97 27.24
C ILE A 303 -1.57 18.32 27.10
N ASN A 304 -1.83 19.56 26.73
CA ASN A 304 -3.17 20.13 26.60
C ASN A 304 -3.46 20.50 25.15
N GLN A 305 -4.61 20.11 24.66
CA GLN A 305 -5.18 20.72 23.47
C GLN A 305 -5.75 22.08 23.86
N SER A 306 -5.26 23.15 23.25
CA SER A 306 -5.84 24.48 23.45
C SER A 306 -7.14 24.58 22.64
N ASN A 307 -8.20 25.09 23.29
CA ASN A 307 -9.43 25.46 22.57
C ASN A 307 -9.30 26.78 21.78
N ASP A 308 -8.13 27.40 21.84
CA ASP A 308 -7.82 28.65 21.13
C ASP A 308 -7.22 28.28 19.76
N ALA A 309 -7.93 28.59 18.69
CA ALA A 309 -7.50 28.32 17.32
C ALA A 309 -6.17 28.99 16.91
N THR A 310 -5.70 29.96 17.71
CA THR A 310 -4.44 30.68 17.47
C THR A 310 -3.24 30.03 18.16
N ARG A 311 -3.45 29.07 19.04
CA ARG A 311 -2.36 28.40 19.78
C ARG A 311 -1.96 27.10 19.15
N SER A 312 -0.65 26.91 19.05
CA SER A 312 -0.04 25.65 18.62
C SER A 312 -0.31 24.52 19.62
N TYR A 313 -0.47 23.30 19.12
CA TYR A 313 -0.50 22.12 19.97
C TYR A 313 0.86 21.88 20.63
N ASN A 314 0.86 21.48 21.88
CA ASN A 314 2.03 20.88 22.49
C ASN A 314 2.09 19.39 22.13
N CYS A 315 3.25 18.89 21.80
CA CYS A 315 3.48 17.47 21.59
C CYS A 315 4.78 17.02 22.26
N LEU A 316 4.84 15.75 22.65
CA LEU A 316 6.10 15.11 23.05
C LEU A 316 6.65 14.35 21.85
N LEU A 317 7.86 14.70 21.45
CA LEU A 317 8.63 13.97 20.45
C LEU A 317 9.57 13.02 21.17
N TYR A 318 9.36 11.73 21.04
CA TYR A 318 10.24 10.70 21.56
C TYR A 318 11.06 10.08 20.43
N THR A 319 12.39 10.18 20.55
CA THR A 319 13.32 9.55 19.62
C THR A 319 14.09 8.47 20.38
N SER A 320 14.13 7.25 19.88
CA SER A 320 15.00 6.22 20.41
C SER A 320 16.46 6.68 20.26
N PRO A 321 17.31 6.56 21.28
CA PRO A 321 18.74 6.76 21.07
C PRO A 321 19.24 5.74 20.05
N SER A 322 19.94 6.22 19.03
CA SER A 322 20.55 5.42 17.97
C SER A 322 21.71 4.60 18.50
#